data_6bde9b580a172fef92a2b37689c47a97
#
_entry.id   6bde9b580a172fef92a2b37689c47a97
#
_cell.length_a   1.000
_cell.length_b   1.000
_cell.length_c   1.000
_cell.angle_alpha   90.00
_cell.angle_beta   90.00
_cell.angle_gamma   90.00
#
_symmetry.space_group_name_H-M   'P 1'
#
loop_
_entity.id
_entity.type
_entity.pdbx_description
1 polymer ?
#
loop_
_entity_poly.entity_id
_entity_poly.type
_entity_poly.pdbx_seq_one_letter_code
_entity_poly.pdbx_strand_id
1 'polypeptide(L)'
;MSEPSGGGIPTWLAATLNFCSRCGAPLRFGPVEGEDRERLACVSCGYIAYVNPRLVVTTIPVTERGEVILLRRGIEPGYGLWAQPGGFLEIDETVNEGAVRETLEEVGLVVDPGEIIGLYSRPEAAVVVLAFEAKVVGGEVRTTPEALEVRAFRPEAIPWDGIAFRTSTWALRDWIRHRHPELHPEVRHHPSEAPG
;
A
#
# COMPACT_ATOMS: atom_id res chain seq x y z
N MET A 1 14.11 23.15 14.23
CA MET A 1 13.58 23.99 13.14
C MET A 1 12.54 23.17 12.43
N SER A 2 11.28 23.42 12.72
CA SER A 2 10.12 22.76 12.13
C SER A 2 10.02 23.22 10.67
N GLU A 3 10.13 22.30 9.73
CA GLU A 3 9.77 22.59 8.35
C GLU A 3 8.29 22.99 8.27
N PRO A 4 7.94 24.02 7.49
CA PRO A 4 6.55 24.42 7.37
C PRO A 4 5.76 23.27 6.72
N SER A 5 4.67 22.89 7.37
CA SER A 5 3.64 21.98 6.83
C SER A 5 2.87 22.67 5.69
N GLY A 6 3.56 23.00 4.63
CA GLY A 6 2.97 23.42 3.37
C GLY A 6 2.47 22.18 2.67
N GLY A 7 1.15 21.97 2.62
CA GLY A 7 0.51 20.86 1.92
C GLY A 7 0.80 20.87 0.43
N GLY A 8 1.96 20.39 0.05
CA GLY A 8 2.45 20.30 -1.33
C GLY A 8 2.66 18.85 -1.76
N ILE A 9 2.80 18.66 -3.06
CA ILE A 9 3.20 17.41 -3.67
C ILE A 9 4.62 17.05 -3.17
N PRO A 10 4.93 15.80 -2.80
CA PRO A 10 6.29 15.40 -2.47
C PRO A 10 7.27 15.85 -3.56
N THR A 11 8.41 16.41 -3.18
CA THR A 11 9.39 17.01 -4.12
C THR A 11 9.87 16.04 -5.18
N TRP A 12 10.05 14.76 -4.83
CA TRP A 12 10.42 13.71 -5.77
C TRP A 12 9.34 13.49 -6.84
N LEU A 13 8.05 13.60 -6.48
CA LEU A 13 6.93 13.41 -7.40
C LEU A 13 6.75 14.65 -8.29
N ALA A 14 6.87 15.84 -7.72
CA ALA A 14 6.86 17.09 -8.49
C ALA A 14 7.96 17.12 -9.55
N ALA A 15 9.15 16.58 -9.24
CA ALA A 15 10.27 16.51 -10.17
C ALA A 15 10.05 15.56 -11.37
N THR A 16 9.09 14.65 -11.29
CA THR A 16 8.78 13.71 -12.39
C THR A 16 7.66 14.21 -13.32
N LEU A 17 6.87 15.20 -12.90
CA LEU A 17 5.72 15.70 -13.62
C LEU A 17 6.08 17.00 -14.36
N ASN A 18 6.71 16.86 -15.52
CA ASN A 18 7.27 17.99 -16.26
C ASN A 18 6.37 18.54 -17.35
N PHE A 19 5.49 17.73 -17.91
CA PHE A 19 4.69 18.09 -19.08
C PHE A 19 3.20 17.85 -18.89
N CYS A 20 2.41 18.74 -19.47
CA CYS A 20 0.95 18.70 -19.45
C CYS A 20 0.44 17.52 -20.28
N SER A 21 -0.35 16.64 -19.67
CA SER A 21 -0.99 15.51 -20.36
C SER A 21 -2.02 15.93 -21.42
N ARG A 22 -2.51 17.20 -21.36
CA ARG A 22 -3.52 17.71 -22.29
C ARG A 22 -2.92 18.33 -23.55
N CYS A 23 -1.78 19.06 -23.46
CA CYS A 23 -1.23 19.82 -24.60
C CYS A 23 0.29 19.68 -24.77
N GLY A 24 0.98 18.90 -23.92
CA GLY A 24 2.42 18.71 -24.02
C GLY A 24 3.30 19.85 -23.52
N ALA A 25 2.74 21.03 -23.20
CA ALA A 25 3.52 22.16 -22.71
C ALA A 25 4.01 21.91 -21.27
N PRO A 26 5.05 22.63 -20.79
CA PRO A 26 5.57 22.46 -19.45
C PRO A 26 4.53 22.70 -18.36
N LEU A 27 4.61 21.92 -17.28
CA LEU A 27 3.94 22.17 -16.01
C LEU A 27 4.85 23.01 -15.10
N ARG A 28 4.25 23.89 -14.29
CA ARG A 28 4.94 24.64 -13.22
C ARG A 28 4.19 24.47 -11.92
N PHE A 29 4.93 24.23 -10.85
CA PHE A 29 4.40 24.21 -9.49
C PHE A 29 4.38 25.64 -8.94
N GLY A 30 3.25 26.04 -8.36
CA GLY A 30 3.08 27.36 -7.78
C GLY A 30 1.62 27.68 -7.47
N PRO A 31 1.36 28.92 -7.00
CA PRO A 31 0.01 29.40 -6.73
C PRO A 31 -0.83 29.44 -8.01
N VAL A 32 -2.08 29.01 -7.91
CA VAL A 32 -3.07 29.03 -8.99
C VAL A 32 -4.30 29.75 -8.48
N GLU A 33 -4.83 30.67 -9.29
CA GLU A 33 -6.03 31.44 -8.92
C GLU A 33 -7.22 30.51 -8.64
N GLY A 34 -7.87 30.67 -7.49
CA GLY A 34 -8.98 29.83 -7.04
C GLY A 34 -8.60 28.58 -6.29
N GLU A 35 -7.30 28.26 -6.17
CA GLU A 35 -6.82 27.12 -5.37
C GLU A 35 -6.33 27.57 -3.99
N ASP A 36 -6.55 26.73 -2.97
CA ASP A 36 -6.15 26.98 -1.58
C ASP A 36 -4.69 26.57 -1.28
N ARG A 37 -4.04 25.94 -2.26
CA ARG A 37 -2.64 25.47 -2.18
C ARG A 37 -1.96 25.51 -3.54
N GLU A 38 -0.64 25.46 -3.54
CA GLU A 38 0.13 25.38 -4.77
C GLU A 38 -0.17 24.11 -5.56
N ARG A 39 -0.23 24.23 -6.90
CA ARG A 39 -0.53 23.13 -7.83
C ARG A 39 0.45 23.10 -8.98
N LEU A 40 0.50 21.96 -9.67
CA LEU A 40 1.13 21.86 -10.98
C LEU A 40 0.14 22.37 -12.03
N ALA A 41 0.44 23.48 -12.65
CA ALA A 41 -0.39 24.09 -13.70
C ALA A 41 0.38 24.22 -15.03
N CYS A 42 -0.34 24.02 -16.14
CA CYS A 42 0.20 24.17 -17.48
C CYS A 42 0.39 25.64 -17.84
N VAL A 43 1.60 26.01 -18.26
CA VAL A 43 1.94 27.39 -18.66
C VAL A 43 1.22 27.85 -19.93
N SER A 44 0.68 26.91 -20.73
CA SER A 44 0.07 27.20 -22.03
C SER A 44 -1.46 27.15 -22.02
N CYS A 45 -2.04 26.06 -21.47
CA CYS A 45 -3.49 25.85 -21.54
C CYS A 45 -4.21 25.98 -20.19
N GLY A 46 -3.52 26.33 -19.12
CA GLY A 46 -4.09 26.52 -17.78
C GLY A 46 -4.59 25.22 -17.11
N TYR A 47 -4.35 24.03 -17.71
CA TYR A 47 -4.73 22.77 -17.10
C TYR A 47 -4.02 22.57 -15.77
N ILE A 48 -4.76 22.25 -14.71
CA ILE A 48 -4.22 21.90 -13.41
C ILE A 48 -4.08 20.39 -13.32
N ALA A 49 -2.85 19.93 -13.13
CA ALA A 49 -2.57 18.51 -12.92
C ALA A 49 -2.79 18.17 -11.43
N TYR A 50 -3.99 17.73 -11.09
CA TYR A 50 -4.28 17.21 -9.76
C TYR A 50 -3.54 15.89 -9.56
N VAL A 51 -2.72 15.85 -8.53
CA VAL A 51 -1.96 14.67 -8.15
C VAL A 51 -2.53 14.12 -6.85
N ASN A 52 -3.04 12.91 -6.92
CA ASN A 52 -3.63 12.19 -5.79
C ASN A 52 -2.72 11.04 -5.35
N PRO A 53 -2.79 10.61 -4.08
CA PRO A 53 -2.13 9.38 -3.66
C PRO A 53 -2.62 8.20 -4.51
N ARG A 54 -1.69 7.32 -4.89
CA ARG A 54 -2.05 6.08 -5.58
C ARG A 54 -2.63 5.10 -4.56
N LEU A 55 -3.68 4.39 -4.96
CA LEU A 55 -4.26 3.33 -4.14
C LEU A 55 -3.49 2.02 -4.38
N VAL A 56 -3.07 1.43 -3.28
CA VAL A 56 -2.53 0.06 -3.22
C VAL A 56 -3.58 -0.81 -2.54
N VAL A 57 -3.91 -1.95 -3.14
CA VAL A 57 -4.76 -2.96 -2.52
C VAL A 57 -3.89 -4.13 -2.08
N THR A 58 -4.13 -4.65 -0.89
CA THR A 58 -3.38 -5.77 -0.32
C THR A 58 -4.30 -6.73 0.42
N THR A 59 -3.93 -7.99 0.46
CA THR A 59 -4.67 -9.00 1.21
C THR A 59 -3.82 -9.54 2.36
N ILE A 60 -4.48 -9.95 3.43
CA ILE A 60 -3.97 -10.89 4.43
C ILE A 60 -4.63 -12.23 4.11
N PRO A 61 -4.01 -13.09 3.26
CA PRO A 61 -4.61 -14.36 2.91
C PRO A 61 -4.53 -15.29 4.10
N VAL A 62 -5.69 -15.78 4.55
CA VAL A 62 -5.81 -16.67 5.70
C VAL A 62 -6.18 -18.06 5.23
N THR A 63 -5.40 -19.05 5.64
CA THR A 63 -5.66 -20.47 5.36
C THR A 63 -6.77 -21.02 6.26
N GLU A 64 -7.30 -22.20 5.94
CA GLU A 64 -8.28 -22.91 6.80
C GLU A 64 -7.73 -23.20 8.22
N ARG A 65 -6.41 -23.20 8.39
CA ARG A 65 -5.74 -23.40 9.69
C ARG A 65 -5.54 -22.08 10.46
N GLY A 66 -6.00 -20.93 9.92
CA GLY A 66 -5.80 -19.63 10.53
C GLY A 66 -4.38 -19.07 10.36
N GLU A 67 -3.60 -19.61 9.44
CA GLU A 67 -2.25 -19.15 9.15
C GLU A 67 -2.30 -18.03 8.09
N VAL A 68 -1.46 -17.02 8.24
CA VAL A 68 -1.31 -15.91 7.28
C VAL A 68 -0.26 -16.25 6.23
N ILE A 69 -0.60 -16.06 4.96
CA ILE A 69 0.36 -16.18 3.87
C ILE A 69 1.07 -14.86 3.66
N LEU A 70 2.40 -14.89 3.73
CA LEU A 70 3.28 -13.79 3.35
C LEU A 70 4.22 -14.22 2.24
N LEU A 71 4.63 -13.27 1.42
CA LEU A 71 5.66 -13.44 0.41
C LEU A 71 6.96 -12.75 0.84
N ARG A 72 8.10 -13.28 0.41
CA ARG A 72 9.40 -12.66 0.54
C ARG A 72 9.73 -11.92 -0.74
N ARG A 73 9.84 -10.61 -0.65
CA ARG A 73 9.97 -9.73 -1.81
C ARG A 73 11.22 -10.01 -2.65
N GLY A 74 11.04 -10.07 -3.97
CA GLY A 74 12.11 -10.23 -4.97
C GLY A 74 12.53 -8.92 -5.63
N ILE A 75 11.88 -7.79 -5.30
CA ILE A 75 12.12 -6.47 -5.90
C ILE A 75 12.24 -5.38 -4.84
N GLU A 76 12.92 -4.29 -5.21
CA GLU A 76 12.94 -3.08 -4.38
C GLU A 76 11.63 -2.27 -4.49
N PRO A 77 11.27 -1.52 -3.46
CA PRO A 77 11.89 -1.44 -2.13
C PRO A 77 11.59 -2.68 -1.27
N GLY A 78 12.50 -3.00 -0.35
CA GLY A 78 12.30 -4.10 0.61
C GLY A 78 12.65 -5.49 0.10
N TYR A 79 13.59 -5.59 -0.84
CA TYR A 79 14.11 -6.87 -1.32
C TYR A 79 14.53 -7.79 -0.16
N GLY A 80 14.08 -9.04 -0.22
CA GLY A 80 14.36 -10.06 0.78
C GLY A 80 13.55 -9.97 2.07
N LEU A 81 12.71 -8.95 2.25
CA LEU A 81 11.82 -8.80 3.39
C LEU A 81 10.42 -9.36 3.11
N TRP A 82 9.66 -9.59 4.17
CA TRP A 82 8.32 -10.17 4.08
C TRP A 82 7.26 -9.09 3.88
N ALA A 83 6.26 -9.39 3.07
CA ALA A 83 5.10 -8.55 2.85
C ALA A 83 3.84 -9.38 2.62
N GLN A 84 2.69 -8.75 2.76
CA GLN A 84 1.44 -9.27 2.24
C GLN A 84 1.44 -9.12 0.72
N PRO A 85 0.77 -10.02 -0.03
CA PRO A 85 0.53 -9.81 -1.45
C PRO A 85 -0.32 -8.56 -1.68
N GLY A 86 0.01 -7.83 -2.74
CA GLY A 86 -0.71 -6.63 -3.14
C GLY A 86 0.12 -5.65 -3.95
N GLY A 87 -0.59 -4.81 -4.71
CA GLY A 87 0.00 -3.83 -5.61
C GLY A 87 -0.94 -2.68 -5.93
N PHE A 88 -0.65 -1.94 -6.98
CA PHE A 88 -1.45 -0.80 -7.39
C PHE A 88 -2.78 -1.22 -8.00
N LEU A 89 -3.85 -0.53 -7.58
CA LEU A 89 -5.15 -0.68 -8.19
C LEU A 89 -5.12 -0.12 -9.62
N GLU A 90 -5.57 -0.91 -10.58
CA GLU A 90 -5.75 -0.47 -11.96
C GLU A 90 -7.06 0.31 -12.13
N ILE A 91 -7.15 1.11 -13.20
CA ILE A 91 -8.27 2.03 -13.39
C ILE A 91 -9.58 1.35 -13.78
N ASP A 92 -9.51 0.14 -14.29
CA ASP A 92 -10.63 -0.64 -14.83
C ASP A 92 -11.09 -1.79 -13.93
N GLU A 93 -10.61 -1.82 -12.68
CA GLU A 93 -10.98 -2.83 -11.69
C GLU A 93 -11.53 -2.23 -10.40
N THR A 94 -12.33 -3.00 -9.69
CA THR A 94 -12.74 -2.70 -8.31
C THR A 94 -11.62 -3.06 -7.32
N VAL A 95 -11.68 -2.50 -6.11
CA VAL A 95 -10.69 -2.81 -5.05
C VAL A 95 -10.62 -4.30 -4.71
N ASN A 96 -11.76 -5.01 -4.80
CA ASN A 96 -11.80 -6.45 -4.56
C ASN A 96 -11.15 -7.22 -5.72
N GLU A 97 -11.44 -6.85 -6.97
CA GLU A 97 -10.82 -7.47 -8.14
C GLU A 97 -9.31 -7.28 -8.14
N GLY A 98 -8.82 -6.07 -7.86
CA GLY A 98 -7.39 -5.80 -7.73
C GLY A 98 -6.73 -6.62 -6.62
N ALA A 99 -7.38 -6.75 -5.47
CA ALA A 99 -6.86 -7.55 -4.36
C ALA A 99 -6.75 -9.05 -4.73
N VAL A 100 -7.73 -9.60 -5.46
CA VAL A 100 -7.72 -10.98 -5.97
C VAL A 100 -6.62 -11.14 -7.03
N ARG A 101 -6.54 -10.23 -7.99
CA ARG A 101 -5.55 -10.26 -9.08
C ARG A 101 -4.13 -10.26 -8.53
N GLU A 102 -3.78 -9.29 -7.69
CA GLU A 102 -2.44 -9.16 -7.10
C GLU A 102 -2.06 -10.41 -6.29
N THR A 103 -3.00 -10.96 -5.51
CA THR A 103 -2.73 -12.17 -4.74
C THR A 103 -2.47 -13.37 -5.66
N LEU A 104 -3.25 -13.49 -6.75
CA LEU A 104 -3.05 -14.56 -7.72
C LEU A 104 -1.72 -14.41 -8.49
N GLU A 105 -1.38 -13.19 -8.90
CA GLU A 105 -0.16 -12.89 -9.66
C GLU A 105 1.10 -13.14 -8.83
N GLU A 106 1.14 -12.65 -7.61
CA GLU A 106 2.34 -12.72 -6.76
C GLU A 106 2.54 -14.08 -6.10
N VAL A 107 1.48 -14.72 -5.60
CA VAL A 107 1.60 -15.95 -4.79
C VAL A 107 0.84 -17.17 -5.33
N GLY A 108 0.07 -17.01 -6.41
CA GLY A 108 -0.65 -18.11 -7.07
C GLY A 108 -1.94 -18.55 -6.37
N LEU A 109 -2.37 -17.84 -5.33
CA LEU A 109 -3.57 -18.18 -4.57
C LEU A 109 -4.79 -17.42 -5.07
N VAL A 110 -5.92 -18.11 -5.12
CA VAL A 110 -7.23 -17.52 -5.31
C VAL A 110 -7.82 -17.23 -3.93
N VAL A 111 -8.22 -16.00 -3.72
CA VAL A 111 -8.76 -15.53 -2.44
C VAL A 111 -10.15 -14.93 -2.61
N ASP A 112 -10.93 -14.98 -1.53
CA ASP A 112 -12.20 -14.27 -1.38
C ASP A 112 -11.97 -13.11 -0.39
N PRO A 113 -11.89 -11.85 -0.86
CA PRO A 113 -11.71 -10.70 0.01
C PRO A 113 -12.94 -10.50 0.90
N GLY A 114 -12.71 -10.51 2.20
CA GLY A 114 -13.74 -10.33 3.22
C GLY A 114 -13.72 -8.92 3.82
N GLU A 115 -13.44 -8.85 5.11
CA GLU A 115 -13.47 -7.61 5.87
C GLU A 115 -12.28 -6.70 5.52
N ILE A 116 -12.54 -5.39 5.43
CA ILE A 116 -11.50 -4.37 5.36
C ILE A 116 -10.86 -4.25 6.74
N ILE A 117 -9.57 -4.55 6.82
CA ILE A 117 -8.80 -4.44 8.06
C ILE A 117 -8.44 -2.98 8.33
N GLY A 118 -8.09 -2.24 7.30
CA GLY A 118 -7.80 -0.83 7.48
C GLY A 118 -7.39 -0.11 6.19
N LEU A 119 -7.31 1.21 6.34
CA LEU A 119 -6.82 2.15 5.32
C LEU A 119 -5.63 2.92 5.89
N TYR A 120 -4.47 2.79 5.25
CA TYR A 120 -3.19 3.29 5.78
C TYR A 120 -2.57 4.30 4.83
N SER A 121 -2.47 5.56 5.25
CA SER A 121 -1.89 6.62 4.43
C SER A 121 -0.39 6.76 4.64
N ARG A 122 0.34 6.91 3.55
CA ARG A 122 1.78 7.20 3.52
C ARG A 122 2.01 8.42 2.61
N PRO A 123 1.79 9.65 3.12
CA PRO A 123 1.94 10.88 2.32
C PRO A 123 3.32 11.01 1.69
N GLU A 124 4.38 10.63 2.40
CA GLU A 124 5.75 10.67 1.92
C GLU A 124 6.04 9.73 0.73
N ALA A 125 5.27 8.67 0.60
CA ALA A 125 5.32 7.75 -0.53
C ALA A 125 4.22 8.02 -1.59
N ALA A 126 3.35 9.00 -1.34
CA ALA A 126 2.17 9.30 -2.13
C ALA A 126 1.29 8.08 -2.40
N VAL A 127 1.06 7.26 -1.37
CA VAL A 127 0.20 6.07 -1.45
C VAL A 127 -0.80 6.01 -0.29
N VAL A 128 -1.92 5.36 -0.57
CA VAL A 128 -2.89 4.89 0.42
C VAL A 128 -3.02 3.39 0.22
N VAL A 129 -2.89 2.61 1.28
CA VAL A 129 -2.96 1.15 1.26
C VAL A 129 -4.28 0.71 1.88
N LEU A 130 -5.08 -0.02 1.13
CA LEU A 130 -6.31 -0.69 1.57
C LEU A 130 -5.99 -2.16 1.80
N ALA A 131 -6.14 -2.63 3.04
CA ALA A 131 -5.87 -4.02 3.41
C ALA A 131 -7.17 -4.79 3.69
N PHE A 132 -7.29 -5.96 3.06
CA PHE A 132 -8.39 -6.90 3.30
C PHE A 132 -7.88 -8.13 4.07
N GLU A 133 -8.67 -8.64 4.99
CA GLU A 133 -8.60 -10.07 5.30
C GLU A 133 -9.18 -10.82 4.10
N ALA A 134 -8.52 -11.90 3.67
CA ALA A 134 -9.00 -12.67 2.55
C ALA A 134 -8.90 -14.18 2.82
N LYS A 135 -9.99 -14.89 2.59
CA LYS A 135 -10.01 -16.35 2.73
C LYS A 135 -9.35 -16.98 1.51
N VAL A 136 -8.40 -17.90 1.72
CA VAL A 136 -7.87 -18.73 0.63
C VAL A 136 -8.96 -19.73 0.21
N VAL A 137 -9.38 -19.66 -1.05
CA VAL A 137 -10.45 -20.52 -1.62
C VAL A 137 -9.95 -21.44 -2.73
N GLY A 138 -8.69 -21.29 -3.17
CA GLY A 138 -8.11 -22.13 -4.22
C GLY A 138 -6.72 -21.67 -4.65
N GLY A 139 -6.26 -22.19 -5.77
CA GLY A 139 -4.93 -21.93 -6.31
C GLY A 139 -3.85 -22.79 -5.68
N GLU A 140 -2.64 -22.63 -6.17
CA GLU A 140 -1.45 -23.32 -5.66
C GLU A 140 -0.35 -22.29 -5.40
N VAL A 141 0.26 -22.37 -4.23
CA VAL A 141 1.39 -21.49 -3.87
C VAL A 141 2.49 -21.61 -4.91
N ARG A 142 2.90 -20.47 -5.45
CA ARG A 142 4.02 -20.39 -6.38
C ARG A 142 4.91 -19.20 -6.06
N THR A 143 6.19 -19.33 -6.38
CA THR A 143 7.14 -18.21 -6.38
C THR A 143 7.14 -17.53 -7.74
N THR A 144 7.51 -16.26 -7.75
CA THR A 144 7.65 -15.42 -8.95
C THR A 144 8.97 -14.63 -8.83
N PRO A 145 9.40 -13.90 -9.86
CA PRO A 145 10.51 -12.97 -9.70
C PRO A 145 10.28 -11.91 -8.62
N GLU A 146 9.02 -11.58 -8.33
CA GLU A 146 8.63 -10.61 -7.30
C GLU A 146 8.41 -11.23 -5.93
N ALA A 147 8.21 -12.56 -5.86
CA ALA A 147 7.99 -13.34 -4.65
C ALA A 147 8.96 -14.51 -4.56
N LEU A 148 10.15 -14.28 -4.00
CA LEU A 148 11.24 -15.28 -3.88
C LEU A 148 10.84 -16.49 -3.03
N GLU A 149 9.96 -16.28 -2.08
CA GLU A 149 9.47 -17.30 -1.15
C GLU A 149 8.03 -16.94 -0.77
N VAL A 150 7.18 -17.94 -0.63
CA VAL A 150 5.81 -17.78 -0.10
C VAL A 150 5.67 -18.76 1.05
N ARG A 151 5.23 -18.26 2.21
CA ARG A 151 5.16 -19.06 3.44
C ARG A 151 3.91 -18.73 4.26
N ALA A 152 3.35 -19.76 4.87
CA ALA A 152 2.32 -19.65 5.88
C ALA A 152 2.96 -19.42 7.26
N PHE A 153 2.43 -18.46 8.01
CA PHE A 153 2.86 -18.13 9.36
C PHE A 153 1.67 -18.23 10.30
N ARG A 154 1.85 -18.88 11.44
CA ARG A 154 0.93 -18.73 12.54
C ARG A 154 0.97 -17.28 13.03
N PRO A 155 -0.15 -16.73 13.56
CA PRO A 155 -0.19 -15.35 14.04
C PRO A 155 0.94 -14.99 15.00
N GLU A 156 1.27 -15.88 15.93
CA GLU A 156 2.35 -15.69 16.91
C GLU A 156 3.76 -15.78 16.32
N ALA A 157 3.89 -16.33 15.10
CA ALA A 157 5.17 -16.56 14.42
C ALA A 157 5.44 -15.57 13.28
N ILE A 158 4.65 -14.51 13.14
CA ILE A 158 4.87 -13.47 12.12
C ILE A 158 6.25 -12.84 12.33
N PRO A 159 7.08 -12.75 11.28
CA PRO A 159 8.46 -12.26 11.38
C PRO A 159 8.52 -10.72 11.42
N TRP A 160 8.12 -10.12 12.53
CA TRP A 160 7.91 -8.67 12.70
C TRP A 160 9.11 -7.83 12.29
N ASP A 161 10.33 -8.23 12.65
CA ASP A 161 11.56 -7.51 12.33
C ASP A 161 11.94 -7.61 10.84
N GLY A 162 11.34 -8.56 10.14
CA GLY A 162 11.56 -8.80 8.71
C GLY A 162 10.44 -8.27 7.81
N ILE A 163 9.46 -7.52 8.31
CA ILE A 163 8.39 -6.96 7.48
C ILE A 163 8.88 -5.74 6.71
N ALA A 164 8.62 -5.72 5.38
CA ALA A 164 9.15 -4.72 4.46
C ALA A 164 8.58 -3.30 4.67
N PHE A 165 7.27 -3.21 4.95
CA PHE A 165 6.57 -1.94 4.98
C PHE A 165 5.88 -1.68 6.32
N ARG A 166 5.91 -0.43 6.77
CA ARG A 166 5.15 -0.01 7.96
C ARG A 166 3.65 -0.26 7.81
N THR A 167 3.10 -0.05 6.61
CA THR A 167 1.68 -0.34 6.31
C THR A 167 1.36 -1.82 6.45
N SER A 168 2.25 -2.71 6.05
CA SER A 168 2.10 -4.16 6.26
C SER A 168 2.14 -4.51 7.76
N THR A 169 3.06 -3.89 8.51
CA THR A 169 3.12 -4.05 9.97
C THR A 169 1.82 -3.57 10.62
N TRP A 170 1.27 -2.42 10.21
CA TRP A 170 0.03 -1.90 10.75
C TRP A 170 -1.15 -2.82 10.44
N ALA A 171 -1.31 -3.23 9.19
CA ALA A 171 -2.40 -4.10 8.77
C ALA A 171 -2.38 -5.47 9.50
N LEU A 172 -1.19 -6.10 9.60
CA LEU A 172 -1.04 -7.36 10.33
C LEU A 172 -1.33 -7.20 11.84
N ARG A 173 -0.93 -6.08 12.44
CA ARG A 173 -1.23 -5.80 13.85
C ARG A 173 -2.71 -5.57 14.09
N ASP A 174 -3.39 -4.82 13.20
CA ASP A 174 -4.83 -4.59 13.29
C ASP A 174 -5.59 -5.89 13.09
N TRP A 175 -5.16 -6.73 12.12
CA TRP A 175 -5.72 -8.06 11.92
C TRP A 175 -5.59 -8.93 13.17
N ILE A 176 -4.40 -8.99 13.81
CA ILE A 176 -4.19 -9.72 15.07
C ILE A 176 -5.10 -9.17 16.16
N ARG A 177 -5.21 -7.85 16.30
CA ARG A 177 -6.07 -7.23 17.32
C ARG A 177 -7.53 -7.65 17.15
N HIS A 178 -8.00 -7.82 15.92
CA HIS A 178 -9.38 -8.20 15.63
C HIS A 178 -9.62 -9.71 15.77
N ARG A 179 -8.70 -10.54 15.29
CA ARG A 179 -8.89 -11.99 15.21
C ARG A 179 -8.24 -12.78 16.35
N HIS A 180 -7.21 -12.24 16.95
CA HIS A 180 -6.39 -12.89 17.97
C HIS A 180 -6.14 -11.94 19.15
N PRO A 181 -7.20 -11.45 19.82
CA PRO A 181 -7.06 -10.50 20.92
C PRO A 181 -6.22 -11.05 22.09
N GLU A 182 -6.10 -12.36 22.22
CA GLU A 182 -5.23 -13.03 23.19
C GLU A 182 -3.73 -12.77 22.94
N LEU A 183 -3.34 -12.46 21.70
CA LEU A 183 -1.94 -12.13 21.32
C LEU A 183 -1.66 -10.63 21.42
N HIS A 184 -2.67 -9.80 21.68
CA HIS A 184 -2.60 -8.35 21.69
C HIS A 184 -1.56 -7.75 22.65
N PRO A 185 -1.27 -8.30 23.85
CA PRO A 185 -0.28 -7.71 24.77
C PRO A 185 1.13 -7.59 24.18
N GLU A 186 1.47 -8.44 23.20
CA GLU A 186 2.79 -8.44 22.57
C GLU A 186 2.87 -7.49 21.35
N VAL A 187 1.73 -7.07 20.82
CA VAL A 187 1.63 -6.14 19.68
C VAL A 187 1.68 -4.70 20.18
N ARG A 188 2.82 -4.27 20.73
CA ARG A 188 2.99 -2.93 21.29
C ARG A 188 3.05 -1.85 20.21
N HIS A 189 2.19 -0.84 20.42
CA HIS A 189 2.12 0.51 19.81
C HIS A 189 2.18 0.64 18.30
N HIS A 190 1.04 1.09 17.76
CA HIS A 190 0.93 1.66 16.43
C HIS A 190 1.74 2.97 16.35
N PRO A 191 2.70 3.12 15.40
CA PRO A 191 3.52 4.34 15.32
C PRO A 191 2.76 5.61 14.88
N SER A 192 1.45 5.52 14.58
CA SER A 192 0.62 6.70 14.29
C SER A 192 0.28 7.54 15.51
N GLU A 193 0.64 7.09 16.71
CA GLU A 193 0.46 7.85 17.96
C GLU A 193 1.68 8.70 18.34
N ALA A 194 2.71 8.78 17.51
CA ALA A 194 3.75 9.78 17.70
C ALA A 194 3.17 11.14 17.31
N PRO A 195 3.08 12.12 18.24
CA PRO A 195 2.70 13.47 17.87
C PRO A 195 3.68 14.00 16.83
N GLY A 196 3.13 14.63 15.76
CA GLY A 196 3.84 15.19 14.62
C GLY A 196 4.88 16.25 14.99
#